data_afdcc479afe4b705bd0369f4de957165
#
_entry.id   afdcc479afe4b705bd0369f4de957165
#
_cell.length_a   1.000
_cell.length_b   1.000
_cell.length_c   1.000
_cell.angle_alpha   90.00
_cell.angle_beta   90.00
_cell.angle_gamma   90.00
#
_symmetry.space_group_name_H-M   'P 1'
#
loop_
_entity.id
_entity.type
_entity.pdbx_description
1 polymer ?
#
loop_
_entity_poly.entity_id
_entity_poly.type
_entity_poly.pdbx_seq_one_letter_code
_entity_poly.pdbx_strand_id
1 'polypeptide(L)' 'MRINIEHYKTRTEANLPEESTLDEVLPAIIGALVAVGWSYEVVVKYLIGWAKEQEK' A
#
# COMPACT_ATOMS: atom_id res chain seq x y z
N MET A 1 -5.39 -10.45 8.75
CA MET A 1 -4.72 -10.18 7.46
C MET A 1 -3.31 -9.67 7.71
N ARG A 2 -2.36 -10.20 7.00
CA ARG A 2 -0.98 -9.76 7.10
C ARG A 2 -0.49 -9.28 5.73
N ILE A 3 0.08 -8.09 5.70
CA ILE A 3 0.64 -7.50 4.49
C ILE A 3 2.15 -7.44 4.67
N ASN A 4 2.88 -7.98 3.72
CA ASN A 4 4.32 -8.07 3.78
C ASN A 4 4.88 -7.50 2.48
N ILE A 5 5.68 -6.44 2.57
CA ILE A 5 6.29 -5.78 1.42
C ILE A 5 7.79 -5.72 1.61
N GLU A 6 8.49 -6.15 0.58
CA GLU A 6 9.95 -6.13 0.58
C GLU A 6 10.44 -5.36 -0.64
N HIS A 7 11.36 -4.43 -0.41
CA HIS A 7 11.96 -3.63 -1.46
C HIS A 7 13.45 -3.48 -1.17
N TYR A 8 14.27 -4.02 -2.07
CA TYR A 8 15.71 -4.18 -1.85
C TYR A 8 15.94 -5.01 -0.59
N LYS A 9 16.60 -4.43 0.42
CA LYS A 9 16.87 -5.12 1.68
C LYS A 9 15.96 -4.67 2.81
N THR A 10 14.98 -3.84 2.50
CA THR A 10 14.02 -3.33 3.48
C THR A 10 12.73 -4.09 3.40
N ARG A 11 12.21 -4.49 4.54
CA ARG A 11 10.98 -5.26 4.64
C ARG A 11 10.05 -4.61 5.64
N THR A 12 8.78 -4.52 5.27
CA THR A 12 7.74 -4.01 6.16
C THR A 12 6.62 -5.02 6.26
N GLU A 13 6.11 -5.19 7.46
CA GLU A 13 4.98 -6.08 7.72
C GLU A 13 3.91 -5.31 8.49
N ALA A 14 2.68 -5.41 8.02
CA ALA A 14 1.53 -4.83 8.69
C ALA A 14 0.52 -5.93 9.00
N ASN A 15 0.03 -5.96 10.24
CA ASN A 15 -0.97 -6.92 10.68
C ASN A 15 -2.29 -6.18 10.91
N LEU A 16 -3.35 -6.68 10.30
CA LEU A 16 -4.68 -6.09 10.37
C LEU A 16 -5.68 -7.17 10.80
N PRO A 17 -6.76 -6.78 11.49
CA PRO A 17 -7.84 -7.71 11.78
C PRO A 17 -8.40 -8.31 10.49
N GLU A 18 -8.87 -9.55 10.54
CA GLU A 18 -9.43 -10.20 9.35
C GLU A 18 -10.69 -9.52 8.83
N GLU A 19 -11.38 -8.78 9.69
CA GLU A 19 -12.60 -8.07 9.33
C GLU A 19 -12.33 -6.64 8.86
N SER A 20 -11.08 -6.32 8.53
CA SER A 20 -10.72 -4.97 8.09
C SER A 20 -11.40 -4.60 6.78
N THR A 21 -11.88 -3.37 6.70
CA THR A 21 -12.45 -2.83 5.49
C THR A 21 -11.34 -2.27 4.58
N LEU A 22 -11.68 -1.98 3.32
CA LEU A 22 -10.72 -1.37 2.41
C LEU A 22 -10.24 0.00 2.90
N ASP A 23 -11.10 0.72 3.64
CA ASP A 23 -10.72 2.00 4.24
C ASP A 23 -9.58 1.84 5.25
N GLU A 24 -9.44 0.66 5.84
CA GLU A 24 -8.36 0.36 6.77
C GLU A 24 -7.17 -0.27 6.06
N VAL A 25 -7.43 -1.12 5.07
CA VAL A 25 -6.40 -1.87 4.37
C VAL A 25 -5.56 -0.97 3.46
N LEU A 26 -6.20 -0.08 2.69
CA LEU A 26 -5.48 0.76 1.73
C LEU A 26 -4.47 1.69 2.40
N PRO A 27 -4.82 2.40 3.48
CA PRO A 27 -3.80 3.21 4.18
C PRO A 27 -2.65 2.37 4.73
N ALA A 28 -2.93 1.15 5.17
CA ALA A 28 -1.88 0.27 5.68
C ALA A 28 -0.91 -0.14 4.58
N ILE A 29 -1.43 -0.45 3.38
CA ILE A 29 -0.60 -0.79 2.23
C ILE A 29 0.26 0.40 1.82
N ILE A 30 -0.32 1.59 1.74
CA ILE A 30 0.40 2.81 1.39
C ILE A 30 1.50 3.08 2.42
N GLY A 31 1.17 2.95 3.72
CA GLY A 31 2.16 3.12 4.77
C GLY A 31 3.30 2.15 4.67
N ALA A 32 3.02 0.88 4.33
CA ALA A 32 4.05 -0.13 4.17
C ALA A 32 4.97 0.19 2.97
N LEU A 33 4.41 0.66 1.86
CA LEU A 33 5.19 1.06 0.70
C LEU A 33 6.12 2.23 1.03
N VAL A 34 5.62 3.22 1.76
CA VAL A 34 6.44 4.36 2.18
C VAL A 34 7.55 3.89 3.11
N ALA A 35 7.23 2.98 4.02
CA ALA A 35 8.21 2.48 4.98
C ALA A 35 9.38 1.75 4.31
N VAL A 36 9.15 1.10 3.16
CA VAL A 36 10.23 0.41 2.45
C VAL A 36 10.97 1.31 1.44
N GLY A 37 10.65 2.61 1.43
CA GLY A 37 11.43 3.57 0.66
C GLY A 37 10.73 4.31 -0.45
N TRP A 38 9.45 4.01 -0.72
CA TRP A 38 8.70 4.73 -1.75
C TRP A 38 8.19 6.06 -1.21
N SER A 39 8.18 7.08 -2.06
CA SER A 39 7.61 8.37 -1.70
C SER A 39 6.09 8.27 -1.64
N TYR A 40 5.49 8.88 -0.62
CA TYR A 40 4.03 8.92 -0.49
C TYR A 40 3.38 9.53 -1.73
N GLU A 41 3.91 10.66 -2.20
CA GLU A 41 3.37 11.34 -3.38
C GLU A 41 3.43 10.47 -4.62
N VAL A 42 4.53 9.74 -4.81
CA VAL A 42 4.69 8.85 -5.95
C VAL A 42 3.71 7.69 -5.87
N VAL A 43 3.57 7.09 -4.69
CA VAL A 43 2.65 5.96 -4.50
C VAL A 43 1.22 6.38 -4.83
N VAL A 44 0.77 7.51 -4.29
CA VAL A 44 -0.60 8.00 -4.53
C VAL A 44 -0.82 8.33 -5.99
N LYS A 45 0.16 8.98 -6.63
CA LYS A 45 0.07 9.32 -8.05
C LYS A 45 -0.12 8.08 -8.93
N TYR A 46 0.66 7.04 -8.68
CA TYR A 46 0.54 5.81 -9.46
C TYR A 46 -0.76 5.07 -9.19
N LEU A 47 -1.25 5.09 -7.95
CA LEU A 47 -2.53 4.49 -7.64
C LEU A 47 -3.68 5.18 -8.36
N ILE A 48 -3.67 6.49 -8.40
CA ILE A 48 -4.69 7.27 -9.11
C ILE A 48 -4.66 6.96 -10.60
N GLY A 49 -3.47 6.93 -11.20
CA GLY A 49 -3.33 6.61 -12.61
C GLY A 49 -3.82 5.21 -12.94
N TRP A 50 -3.46 4.23 -12.11
CA TRP A 50 -3.93 2.86 -12.29
C TRP A 50 -5.45 2.77 -12.19
N ALA A 51 -6.04 3.42 -11.20
CA ALA A 51 -7.49 3.38 -10.99
C ALA A 51 -8.24 3.98 -12.19
N LYS A 52 -7.73 5.06 -12.75
CA LYS A 52 -8.36 5.67 -13.92
C LYS A 52 -8.34 4.75 -15.15
N GLU A 53 -7.26 3.99 -15.32
CA GLU A 53 -7.19 3.03 -16.40
C GLU A 53 -8.20 1.90 -16.26
N GLN A 54 -8.50 1.51 -15.02
CA GLN A 54 -9.47 0.44 -14.77
C GLN A 54 -10.92 0.87 -15.03
N GLU A 55 -11.19 2.17 -15.05
CA GLU A 55 -12.53 2.69 -15.27
C GLU A 55 -12.91 2.83 -16.74
N LYS A 56 -12.04 2.55 -17.64
CA LYS A 56 -12.30 2.63 -19.09
C LYS A 56 -13.19 1.51 -19.60
#